data_2558d11146fe3d0e9e5f2378171bbeb3
#
_entry.id   2558d11146fe3d0e9e5f2378171bbeb3
#
_cell.length_a   1.000
_cell.length_b   1.000
_cell.length_c   1.000
_cell.angle_alpha   90.00
_cell.angle_beta   90.00
_cell.angle_gamma   90.00
#
_symmetry.space_group_name_H-M   'P 1'
#
loop_
_entity.id
_entity.type
_entity.pdbx_description
1 polymer ?
#
loop_
_entity_poly.entity_id
_entity_poly.type
_entity_poly.pdbx_seq_one_letter_code
_entity_poly.pdbx_strand_id
1 'polypeptide(L)'
;MTSSPIVTVFGSLHYDIAVFGPDRPRQGETVTGTSWHPKSGGKGGNQAVAAAQAGVSTFMIGAVADDDFGHFLLANLKRKQVDERFVRRDTAKGTGQATGMSVAIFDAQGDYGAVIVSGANLTLGDHDVEAAADLLKRTTVLVLQNEIPDAANAAAAKAVKQAGGRVLINAAPARALSADLQQWIDIIVVNAIEAEMLAGTPVVETLEGALEAAKILLAHFPEVVVTAGGAGVAYANRSGTEITLPAVKVKVESTHGAGDMFIGVMAAELAHGTSMETALQSANAQAAKLVGTPEAERV
;
A
#
# COMPACT_ATOMS: atom_id res chain seq x y z
N MET A 1 -3.58 -0.87 31.86
CA MET A 1 -3.18 -1.90 30.88
C MET A 1 -3.08 -1.18 29.55
N THR A 2 -1.88 -1.06 28.99
CA THR A 2 -1.71 -0.53 27.62
C THR A 2 -2.36 -1.51 26.65
N SER A 3 -3.33 -1.06 25.87
CA SER A 3 -3.94 -1.89 24.80
C SER A 3 -2.84 -2.32 23.83
N SER A 4 -2.92 -3.56 23.35
CA SER A 4 -2.00 -4.03 22.29
C SER A 4 -2.08 -3.10 21.07
N PRO A 5 -0.94 -2.78 20.43
CA PRO A 5 -0.93 -1.90 19.29
C PRO A 5 -1.71 -2.49 18.11
N ILE A 6 -2.40 -1.63 17.38
CA ILE A 6 -3.24 -2.01 16.23
C ILE A 6 -2.82 -1.20 15.01
N VAL A 7 -2.56 -1.90 13.91
CA VAL A 7 -2.49 -1.33 12.56
C VAL A 7 -3.83 -1.58 11.87
N THR A 8 -4.46 -0.53 11.37
CA THR A 8 -5.63 -0.64 10.51
C THR A 8 -5.25 -0.17 9.12
N VAL A 9 -5.52 -0.99 8.12
CA VAL A 9 -5.36 -0.61 6.71
C VAL A 9 -6.74 -0.34 6.13
N PHE A 10 -6.96 0.87 5.64
CA PHE A 10 -8.15 1.22 4.88
C PHE A 10 -7.75 1.40 3.43
N GLY A 11 -8.17 0.49 2.54
CA GLY A 11 -7.63 0.48 1.20
C GLY A 11 -8.20 -0.57 0.27
N SER A 12 -7.49 -0.76 -0.83
CA SER A 12 -7.88 -1.60 -1.95
C SER A 12 -7.58 -3.08 -1.75
N LEU A 13 -8.42 -3.89 -2.40
CA LEU A 13 -8.25 -5.32 -2.60
C LEU A 13 -8.42 -5.62 -4.09
N HIS A 14 -7.44 -6.28 -4.73
CA HIS A 14 -7.50 -6.68 -6.12
C HIS A 14 -7.21 -8.17 -6.30
N TYR A 15 -7.96 -8.81 -7.18
CA TYR A 15 -7.64 -10.14 -7.69
C TYR A 15 -6.78 -9.99 -8.93
N ASP A 16 -5.48 -10.21 -8.79
CA ASP A 16 -4.54 -10.03 -9.89
C ASP A 16 -4.37 -11.33 -10.66
N ILE A 17 -4.42 -11.25 -12.00
CA ILE A 17 -4.17 -12.36 -12.92
C ILE A 17 -2.88 -12.06 -13.66
N ALA A 18 -1.83 -12.85 -13.40
CA ALA A 18 -0.61 -12.82 -14.18
C ALA A 18 -0.74 -13.82 -15.33
N VAL A 19 -0.58 -13.34 -16.56
CA VAL A 19 -0.62 -14.14 -17.80
C VAL A 19 0.76 -14.08 -18.45
N PHE A 20 1.28 -15.21 -18.88
CA PHE A 20 2.60 -15.32 -19.53
C PHE A 20 2.44 -15.81 -20.96
N GLY A 21 3.15 -15.19 -21.88
CA GLY A 21 3.13 -15.56 -23.30
C GLY A 21 4.43 -15.19 -24.02
N PRO A 22 4.58 -15.58 -25.29
CA PRO A 22 5.75 -15.20 -26.09
C PRO A 22 5.76 -13.69 -26.37
N ASP A 23 4.59 -13.09 -26.62
CA ASP A 23 4.39 -11.69 -26.94
C ASP A 23 3.11 -11.16 -26.30
N ARG A 24 3.00 -9.83 -26.19
CA ARG A 24 1.76 -9.13 -25.86
C ARG A 24 0.91 -8.94 -27.13
N PRO A 25 -0.41 -9.16 -27.08
CA PRO A 25 -1.26 -9.00 -28.26
C PRO A 25 -1.28 -7.53 -28.74
N ARG A 26 -1.22 -7.32 -30.03
CA ARG A 26 -1.47 -6.03 -30.68
C ARG A 26 -2.98 -5.80 -30.82
N GLN A 27 -3.38 -4.62 -31.23
CA GLN A 27 -4.80 -4.32 -31.47
C GLN A 27 -5.40 -5.32 -32.49
N GLY A 28 -6.45 -6.03 -32.06
CA GLY A 28 -7.15 -7.03 -32.89
C GLY A 28 -6.46 -8.39 -32.99
N GLU A 29 -5.35 -8.60 -32.28
CA GLU A 29 -4.62 -9.86 -32.27
C GLU A 29 -5.00 -10.75 -31.08
N THR A 30 -4.95 -12.07 -31.28
CA THR A 30 -5.04 -13.07 -30.21
C THR A 30 -3.75 -13.87 -30.19
N VAL A 31 -3.08 -13.86 -29.02
CA VAL A 31 -1.84 -14.62 -28.78
C VAL A 31 -2.14 -15.78 -27.84
N THR A 32 -1.56 -16.95 -28.11
CA THR A 32 -1.63 -18.09 -27.21
C THR A 32 -0.59 -17.95 -26.09
N GLY A 33 -1.08 -17.82 -24.83
CA GLY A 33 -0.22 -17.79 -23.65
C GLY A 33 0.33 -19.15 -23.26
N THR A 34 1.33 -19.18 -22.40
CA THR A 34 2.00 -20.39 -21.88
C THR A 34 1.47 -20.80 -20.50
N SER A 35 1.13 -19.83 -19.66
CA SER A 35 0.59 -20.07 -18.30
C SER A 35 -0.13 -18.84 -17.77
N TRP A 36 -0.89 -19.04 -16.72
CA TRP A 36 -1.47 -17.97 -15.93
C TRP A 36 -1.62 -18.42 -14.47
N HIS A 37 -1.64 -17.47 -13.54
CA HIS A 37 -1.97 -17.76 -12.15
C HIS A 37 -2.60 -16.54 -11.46
N PRO A 38 -3.50 -16.79 -10.50
CA PRO A 38 -4.09 -15.73 -9.69
C PRO A 38 -3.16 -15.35 -8.56
N LYS A 39 -3.26 -14.09 -8.12
CA LYS A 39 -2.53 -13.55 -6.98
C LYS A 39 -3.43 -12.59 -6.22
N SER A 40 -3.31 -12.58 -4.90
CA SER A 40 -3.88 -11.49 -4.11
C SER A 40 -3.07 -10.24 -4.33
N GLY A 41 -3.74 -9.14 -4.61
CA GLY A 41 -3.16 -7.84 -4.86
C GLY A 41 -4.01 -6.73 -4.27
N GLY A 42 -3.79 -5.52 -4.77
CA GLY A 42 -4.25 -4.29 -4.17
C GLY A 42 -3.30 -3.82 -3.07
N LYS A 43 -2.92 -2.54 -3.12
CA LYS A 43 -1.96 -1.97 -2.16
C LYS A 43 -2.43 -2.15 -0.72
N GLY A 44 -3.73 -1.93 -0.46
CA GLY A 44 -4.31 -2.14 0.87
C GLY A 44 -4.11 -3.55 1.39
N GLY A 45 -4.51 -4.56 0.61
CA GLY A 45 -4.35 -5.97 0.98
C GLY A 45 -2.89 -6.36 1.21
N ASN A 46 -1.99 -5.96 0.31
CA ASN A 46 -0.56 -6.24 0.42
C ASN A 46 0.07 -5.62 1.68
N GLN A 47 -0.25 -4.35 1.97
CA GLN A 47 0.26 -3.63 3.13
C GLN A 47 -0.29 -4.20 4.44
N ALA A 48 -1.55 -4.63 4.47
CA ALA A 48 -2.14 -5.31 5.62
C ALA A 48 -1.44 -6.65 5.91
N VAL A 49 -1.19 -7.45 4.86
CA VAL A 49 -0.45 -8.72 4.99
C VAL A 49 0.97 -8.46 5.50
N ALA A 50 1.68 -7.46 4.97
CA ALA A 50 3.02 -7.12 5.41
C ALA A 50 3.05 -6.67 6.89
N ALA A 51 2.08 -5.88 7.34
CA ALA A 51 1.97 -5.47 8.74
C ALA A 51 1.70 -6.67 9.67
N ALA A 52 0.78 -7.56 9.29
CA ALA A 52 0.50 -8.77 10.07
C ALA A 52 1.72 -9.70 10.16
N GLN A 53 2.47 -9.88 9.06
CA GLN A 53 3.72 -10.65 9.04
C GLN A 53 4.83 -10.03 9.91
N ALA A 54 4.79 -8.70 10.13
CA ALA A 54 5.67 -8.02 11.06
C ALA A 54 5.23 -8.15 12.54
N GLY A 55 4.15 -8.92 12.82
CA GLY A 55 3.77 -9.33 14.19
C GLY A 55 2.87 -8.36 14.93
N VAL A 56 2.23 -7.39 14.27
CA VAL A 56 1.25 -6.48 14.89
C VAL A 56 -0.18 -6.96 14.61
N SER A 57 -1.10 -6.71 15.55
CA SER A 57 -2.54 -6.91 15.31
C SER A 57 -3.02 -6.03 14.17
N THR A 58 -3.45 -6.65 13.06
CA THR A 58 -3.75 -5.95 11.81
C THR A 58 -5.19 -6.19 11.38
N PHE A 59 -5.90 -5.11 11.06
CA PHE A 59 -7.27 -5.12 10.54
C PHE A 59 -7.30 -4.50 9.15
N MET A 60 -8.14 -5.09 8.28
CA MET A 60 -8.43 -4.54 6.95
C MET A 60 -9.83 -3.97 6.91
N ILE A 61 -9.96 -2.70 6.50
CA ILE A 61 -11.21 -2.09 6.08
C ILE A 61 -11.14 -1.97 4.55
N GLY A 62 -12.10 -2.54 3.85
CA GLY A 62 -12.11 -2.59 2.40
C GLY A 62 -13.47 -3.03 1.85
N ALA A 63 -13.54 -3.24 0.54
CA ALA A 63 -14.74 -3.76 -0.10
C ALA A 63 -14.39 -4.77 -1.19
N VAL A 64 -15.15 -5.87 -1.22
CA VAL A 64 -15.17 -6.88 -2.28
C VAL A 64 -16.61 -7.16 -2.68
N ALA A 65 -16.83 -7.75 -3.85
CA ALA A 65 -18.14 -8.31 -4.18
C ALA A 65 -18.31 -9.72 -3.58
N ASP A 66 -19.55 -10.20 -3.56
CA ASP A 66 -19.87 -11.58 -3.22
C ASP A 66 -19.68 -12.46 -4.47
N ASP A 67 -18.43 -12.54 -4.94
CA ASP A 67 -17.97 -13.30 -6.09
C ASP A 67 -16.74 -14.14 -5.75
N ASP A 68 -16.31 -15.02 -6.67
CA ASP A 68 -15.17 -15.92 -6.45
C ASP A 68 -13.86 -15.15 -6.17
N PHE A 69 -13.69 -13.97 -6.77
CA PHE A 69 -12.53 -13.12 -6.55
C PHE A 69 -12.51 -12.56 -5.12
N GLY A 70 -13.67 -12.06 -4.66
CA GLY A 70 -13.82 -11.59 -3.28
C GLY A 70 -13.58 -12.70 -2.26
N HIS A 71 -14.13 -13.89 -2.49
CA HIS A 71 -13.92 -15.05 -1.62
C HIS A 71 -12.44 -15.46 -1.55
N PHE A 72 -11.73 -15.44 -2.68
CA PHE A 72 -10.29 -15.71 -2.73
C PHE A 72 -9.49 -14.71 -1.90
N LEU A 73 -9.77 -13.41 -2.04
CA LEU A 73 -9.07 -12.33 -1.34
C LEU A 73 -9.29 -12.42 0.18
N LEU A 74 -10.53 -12.64 0.61
CA LEU A 74 -10.85 -12.79 2.03
C LEU A 74 -10.19 -14.03 2.64
N ALA A 75 -10.20 -15.15 1.93
CA ALA A 75 -9.49 -16.37 2.37
C ALA A 75 -7.98 -16.12 2.51
N ASN A 76 -7.37 -15.32 1.62
CA ASN A 76 -5.97 -14.95 1.72
C ASN A 76 -5.70 -14.06 2.95
N LEU A 77 -6.49 -13.01 3.19
CA LEU A 77 -6.34 -12.15 4.38
C LEU A 77 -6.39 -12.99 5.66
N LYS A 78 -7.39 -13.86 5.79
CA LYS A 78 -7.55 -14.76 6.93
C LYS A 78 -6.34 -15.68 7.11
N ARG A 79 -5.86 -16.33 6.04
CA ARG A 79 -4.66 -17.18 6.05
C ARG A 79 -3.41 -16.43 6.50
N LYS A 80 -3.31 -15.14 6.15
CA LYS A 80 -2.21 -14.24 6.51
C LYS A 80 -2.42 -13.51 7.84
N GLN A 81 -3.41 -13.94 8.64
CA GLN A 81 -3.70 -13.42 9.97
C GLN A 81 -4.08 -11.94 10.01
N VAL A 82 -4.65 -11.42 8.91
CA VAL A 82 -5.29 -10.11 8.85
C VAL A 82 -6.76 -10.29 9.22
N ASP A 83 -7.25 -9.48 10.14
CA ASP A 83 -8.66 -9.48 10.53
C ASP A 83 -9.51 -8.77 9.46
N GLU A 84 -10.33 -9.54 8.74
CA GLU A 84 -11.12 -9.10 7.61
C GLU A 84 -12.58 -8.73 7.96
N ARG A 85 -12.96 -8.70 9.23
CA ARG A 85 -14.35 -8.44 9.67
C ARG A 85 -14.93 -7.12 9.17
N PHE A 86 -14.08 -6.16 8.84
CA PHE A 86 -14.47 -4.86 8.31
C PHE A 86 -14.31 -4.77 6.79
N VAL A 87 -14.07 -5.88 6.12
CA VAL A 87 -14.15 -5.93 4.66
C VAL A 87 -15.60 -6.18 4.27
N ARG A 88 -16.22 -5.16 3.68
CA ARG A 88 -17.61 -5.26 3.21
C ARG A 88 -17.72 -6.19 2.02
N ARG A 89 -18.79 -7.00 2.02
CA ARG A 89 -19.13 -7.89 0.90
C ARG A 89 -20.36 -7.33 0.22
N ASP A 90 -20.19 -6.79 -0.98
CA ASP A 90 -21.28 -6.26 -1.77
C ASP A 90 -21.99 -7.38 -2.51
N THR A 91 -23.28 -7.51 -2.27
CA THR A 91 -24.12 -8.42 -3.06
C THR A 91 -24.45 -7.78 -4.41
N ALA A 92 -24.79 -8.59 -5.40
CA ALA A 92 -25.19 -8.12 -6.74
C ALA A 92 -26.37 -7.12 -6.72
N LYS A 93 -27.16 -7.07 -5.63
CA LYS A 93 -28.24 -6.10 -5.40
C LYS A 93 -27.76 -4.80 -4.72
N GLY A 94 -26.49 -4.74 -4.29
CA GLY A 94 -25.91 -3.56 -3.65
C GLY A 94 -25.40 -2.55 -4.69
N THR A 95 -24.09 -2.33 -4.73
CA THR A 95 -23.47 -1.36 -5.66
C THR A 95 -23.46 -1.80 -7.11
N GLY A 96 -23.69 -3.09 -7.40
CA GLY A 96 -23.58 -3.69 -8.74
C GLY A 96 -22.13 -3.80 -9.24
N GLN A 97 -21.14 -3.53 -8.39
CA GLN A 97 -19.74 -3.63 -8.75
C GLN A 97 -19.20 -5.03 -8.45
N ALA A 98 -18.35 -5.53 -9.35
CA ALA A 98 -17.55 -6.74 -9.10
C ALA A 98 -16.36 -6.43 -8.15
N THR A 99 -15.72 -7.46 -7.61
CA THR A 99 -14.45 -7.32 -6.89
C THR A 99 -13.40 -6.67 -7.79
N GLY A 100 -12.57 -5.79 -7.21
CA GLY A 100 -11.44 -5.19 -7.92
C GLY A 100 -10.50 -6.25 -8.47
N MET A 101 -9.98 -6.05 -9.69
CA MET A 101 -9.09 -7.01 -10.33
C MET A 101 -8.06 -6.33 -11.23
N SER A 102 -6.97 -7.03 -11.51
CA SER A 102 -6.06 -6.65 -12.58
C SER A 102 -5.67 -7.84 -13.46
N VAL A 103 -5.31 -7.54 -14.72
CA VAL A 103 -4.65 -8.50 -15.60
C VAL A 103 -3.33 -7.90 -16.04
N ALA A 104 -2.24 -8.59 -15.78
CA ALA A 104 -0.91 -8.25 -16.28
C ALA A 104 -0.47 -9.34 -17.26
N ILE A 105 -0.14 -8.94 -18.50
CA ILE A 105 0.35 -9.83 -19.56
C ILE A 105 1.85 -9.60 -19.69
N PHE A 106 2.64 -10.63 -19.38
CA PHE A 106 4.10 -10.66 -19.47
C PHE A 106 4.53 -11.33 -20.78
N ASP A 107 5.46 -10.70 -21.48
CA ASP A 107 6.11 -11.29 -22.65
C ASP A 107 7.39 -12.08 -22.29
N ALA A 108 8.02 -12.70 -23.29
CA ALA A 108 9.22 -13.51 -23.10
C ALA A 108 10.46 -12.70 -22.65
N GLN A 109 10.45 -11.38 -22.81
CA GLN A 109 11.49 -10.47 -22.37
C GLN A 109 11.29 -10.04 -20.91
N GLY A 110 10.11 -10.34 -20.31
CA GLY A 110 9.72 -9.92 -18.96
C GLY A 110 9.08 -8.53 -18.91
N ASP A 111 8.88 -7.89 -20.07
CA ASP A 111 8.07 -6.69 -20.16
C ASP A 111 6.58 -7.02 -19.98
N TYR A 112 5.79 -6.08 -19.45
CA TYR A 112 4.38 -6.32 -19.25
C TYR A 112 3.50 -5.13 -19.61
N GLY A 113 2.24 -5.42 -19.86
CA GLY A 113 1.16 -4.44 -19.90
C GLY A 113 0.05 -4.89 -18.97
N ALA A 114 -0.61 -3.96 -18.27
CA ALA A 114 -1.65 -4.30 -17.32
C ALA A 114 -2.88 -3.42 -17.48
N VAL A 115 -4.04 -3.98 -17.10
CA VAL A 115 -5.31 -3.27 -16.95
C VAL A 115 -5.80 -3.52 -15.53
N ILE A 116 -6.20 -2.46 -14.83
CA ILE A 116 -6.77 -2.52 -13.49
C ILE A 116 -8.23 -2.07 -13.55
N VAL A 117 -9.11 -2.82 -12.91
CA VAL A 117 -10.51 -2.47 -12.68
C VAL A 117 -10.72 -2.39 -11.19
N SER A 118 -10.93 -1.18 -10.67
CA SER A 118 -11.03 -0.94 -9.23
C SER A 118 -12.25 -1.58 -8.59
N GLY A 119 -13.37 -1.73 -9.32
CA GLY A 119 -14.58 -2.42 -8.87
C GLY A 119 -15.10 -1.89 -7.53
N ALA A 120 -15.40 -2.80 -6.61
CA ALA A 120 -15.94 -2.48 -5.29
C ALA A 120 -15.06 -1.51 -4.47
N ASN A 121 -13.75 -1.41 -4.73
CA ASN A 121 -12.88 -0.47 -4.03
C ASN A 121 -13.33 0.99 -4.17
N LEU A 122 -13.96 1.36 -5.30
CA LEU A 122 -14.47 2.73 -5.53
C LEU A 122 -15.79 3.02 -4.80
N THR A 123 -16.40 2.04 -4.15
CA THR A 123 -17.64 2.21 -3.39
C THR A 123 -17.41 2.48 -1.91
N LEU A 124 -16.14 2.47 -1.47
CA LEU A 124 -15.79 2.80 -0.09
C LEU A 124 -16.14 4.26 0.24
N GLY A 125 -16.70 4.47 1.44
CA GLY A 125 -17.18 5.76 1.86
C GLY A 125 -17.45 5.85 3.35
N ASP A 126 -18.22 6.87 3.76
CA ASP A 126 -18.50 7.16 5.17
C ASP A 126 -19.13 5.99 5.91
N HIS A 127 -19.99 5.21 5.25
CA HIS A 127 -20.65 4.05 5.86
C HIS A 127 -19.66 2.94 6.29
N ASP A 128 -18.51 2.78 5.56
CA ASP A 128 -17.47 1.83 5.96
C ASP A 128 -16.70 2.35 7.16
N VAL A 129 -16.48 3.67 7.22
CA VAL A 129 -15.85 4.34 8.37
C VAL A 129 -16.74 4.26 9.61
N GLU A 130 -18.04 4.49 9.47
CA GLU A 130 -19.01 4.36 10.55
C GLU A 130 -19.10 2.92 11.08
N ALA A 131 -19.15 1.92 10.19
CA ALA A 131 -19.16 0.51 10.56
C ALA A 131 -17.88 0.09 11.33
N ALA A 132 -16.75 0.75 11.08
CA ALA A 132 -15.48 0.49 11.73
C ALA A 132 -15.14 1.48 12.88
N ALA A 133 -16.09 2.34 13.31
CA ALA A 133 -15.83 3.46 14.22
C ALA A 133 -15.13 3.03 15.52
N ASP A 134 -15.52 1.92 16.13
CA ASP A 134 -14.91 1.45 17.38
C ASP A 134 -13.50 0.84 17.17
N LEU A 135 -13.20 0.31 15.98
CA LEU A 135 -11.86 -0.08 15.61
C LEU A 135 -10.99 1.16 15.41
N LEU A 136 -11.46 2.14 14.64
CA LEU A 136 -10.71 3.37 14.31
C LEU A 136 -10.33 4.16 15.58
N LYS A 137 -11.20 4.19 16.61
CA LYS A 137 -10.88 4.79 17.91
C LYS A 137 -9.72 4.12 18.65
N ARG A 138 -9.42 2.87 18.36
CA ARG A 138 -8.35 2.09 19.00
C ARG A 138 -7.13 1.89 18.10
N THR A 139 -7.20 2.37 16.88
CA THR A 139 -6.13 2.24 15.89
C THR A 139 -4.92 3.05 16.31
N THR A 140 -3.76 2.40 16.41
CA THR A 140 -2.49 3.05 16.70
C THR A 140 -1.91 3.71 15.45
N VAL A 141 -1.92 2.98 14.31
CA VAL A 141 -1.48 3.48 13.00
C VAL A 141 -2.52 3.10 11.95
N LEU A 142 -3.04 4.10 11.25
CA LEU A 142 -3.87 3.93 10.06
C LEU A 142 -2.99 4.02 8.81
N VAL A 143 -3.14 3.06 7.90
CA VAL A 143 -2.44 3.03 6.61
C VAL A 143 -3.43 3.24 5.48
N LEU A 144 -3.15 4.20 4.61
CA LEU A 144 -3.97 4.63 3.47
C LEU A 144 -3.20 4.54 2.16
N GLN A 145 -3.91 4.47 1.03
CA GLN A 145 -3.35 4.51 -0.33
C GLN A 145 -4.29 5.27 -1.28
N ASN A 146 -3.82 5.51 -2.52
CA ASN A 146 -4.59 6.25 -3.51
C ASN A 146 -5.44 5.38 -4.46
N GLU A 147 -5.74 4.14 -4.09
CA GLU A 147 -6.55 3.22 -4.90
C GLU A 147 -8.04 3.18 -4.51
N ILE A 148 -8.42 4.00 -3.52
CA ILE A 148 -9.81 4.16 -3.06
C ILE A 148 -10.21 5.65 -3.11
N PRO A 149 -11.49 6.00 -2.92
CA PRO A 149 -11.93 7.39 -2.94
C PRO A 149 -11.23 8.25 -1.88
N ASP A 150 -10.81 9.45 -2.29
CA ASP A 150 -10.10 10.40 -1.42
C ASP A 150 -10.94 10.84 -0.22
N ALA A 151 -12.25 11.06 -0.43
CA ALA A 151 -13.17 11.42 0.65
C ALA A 151 -13.28 10.33 1.73
N ALA A 152 -13.26 9.04 1.31
CA ALA A 152 -13.26 7.92 2.25
C ALA A 152 -11.96 7.89 3.09
N ASN A 153 -10.81 8.11 2.43
CA ASN A 153 -9.53 8.27 3.12
C ASN A 153 -9.57 9.43 4.14
N ALA A 154 -10.12 10.58 3.75
CA ALA A 154 -10.21 11.75 4.63
C ALA A 154 -11.08 11.48 5.87
N ALA A 155 -12.22 10.81 5.70
CA ALA A 155 -13.11 10.44 6.79
C ALA A 155 -12.43 9.47 7.79
N ALA A 156 -11.76 8.42 7.29
CA ALA A 156 -11.03 7.47 8.13
C ALA A 156 -9.85 8.13 8.85
N ALA A 157 -9.06 8.95 8.14
CA ALA A 157 -7.94 9.70 8.70
C ALA A 157 -8.39 10.61 9.84
N LYS A 158 -9.46 11.38 9.63
CA LYS A 158 -10.08 12.25 10.64
C LYS A 158 -10.46 11.46 11.89
N ALA A 159 -11.15 10.32 11.73
CA ALA A 159 -11.61 9.51 12.85
C ALA A 159 -10.44 9.02 13.73
N VAL A 160 -9.35 8.53 13.09
CA VAL A 160 -8.17 8.04 13.80
C VAL A 160 -7.39 9.19 14.46
N LYS A 161 -7.22 10.32 13.79
CA LYS A 161 -6.55 11.50 14.36
C LYS A 161 -7.28 12.05 15.57
N GLN A 162 -8.60 12.13 15.53
CA GLN A 162 -9.40 12.59 16.66
C GLN A 162 -9.32 11.65 17.86
N ALA A 163 -9.01 10.37 17.65
CA ALA A 163 -8.78 9.38 18.69
C ALA A 163 -7.34 9.32 19.21
N GLY A 164 -6.41 10.09 18.61
CA GLY A 164 -4.99 10.15 19.01
C GLY A 164 -4.08 9.14 18.29
N GLY A 165 -4.59 8.44 17.28
CA GLY A 165 -3.76 7.58 16.42
C GLY A 165 -2.94 8.37 15.40
N ARG A 166 -2.03 7.68 14.70
CA ARG A 166 -1.21 8.23 13.60
C ARG A 166 -1.76 7.80 12.25
N VAL A 167 -1.65 8.68 11.27
CA VAL A 167 -2.08 8.43 9.89
C VAL A 167 -0.89 8.43 8.96
N LEU A 168 -0.66 7.31 8.29
CA LEU A 168 0.34 7.10 7.27
C LEU A 168 -0.35 6.90 5.93
N ILE A 169 0.02 7.67 4.91
CA ILE A 169 -0.43 7.45 3.54
C ILE A 169 0.72 7.07 2.63
N ASN A 170 0.56 5.95 1.91
CA ASN A 170 1.33 5.67 0.71
C ASN A 170 0.65 6.37 -0.47
N ALA A 171 1.22 7.46 -0.96
CA ALA A 171 0.60 8.28 -2.01
C ALA A 171 0.69 7.63 -3.42
N ALA A 172 0.46 6.35 -3.49
CA ALA A 172 0.51 5.50 -4.68
C ALA A 172 -0.90 5.00 -5.08
N PRO A 173 -1.28 5.03 -6.37
CA PRO A 173 -0.62 5.77 -7.44
C PRO A 173 -0.59 7.27 -7.19
N ALA A 174 0.38 7.98 -7.83
CA ALA A 174 0.52 9.41 -7.66
C ALA A 174 -0.74 10.16 -8.12
N ARG A 175 -1.29 10.96 -7.24
CA ARG A 175 -2.35 11.95 -7.52
C ARG A 175 -2.31 13.05 -6.48
N ALA A 176 -2.84 14.22 -6.82
CA ALA A 176 -3.05 15.27 -5.83
C ALA A 176 -4.04 14.78 -4.75
N LEU A 177 -3.69 15.00 -3.50
CA LEU A 177 -4.57 14.74 -2.37
C LEU A 177 -5.42 15.99 -2.10
N SER A 178 -6.68 15.81 -1.70
CA SER A 178 -7.52 16.95 -1.30
C SER A 178 -6.97 17.63 -0.04
N ALA A 179 -7.23 18.92 0.11
CA ALA A 179 -6.88 19.66 1.32
C ALA A 179 -7.53 19.04 2.57
N ASP A 180 -8.73 18.45 2.39
CA ASP A 180 -9.44 17.76 3.46
C ASP A 180 -8.71 16.51 3.95
N LEU A 181 -8.11 15.73 3.06
CA LEU A 181 -7.28 14.59 3.44
C LEU A 181 -5.92 15.04 4.01
N GLN A 182 -5.24 15.98 3.34
CA GLN A 182 -3.88 16.40 3.71
C GLN A 182 -3.75 16.83 5.17
N GLN A 183 -4.74 17.55 5.72
CA GLN A 183 -4.71 18.05 7.10
C GLN A 183 -4.66 16.94 8.17
N TRP A 184 -5.05 15.71 7.83
CA TRP A 184 -5.10 14.58 8.75
C TRP A 184 -3.90 13.64 8.65
N ILE A 185 -3.00 13.85 7.68
CA ILE A 185 -1.84 12.99 7.44
C ILE A 185 -0.68 13.38 8.36
N ASP A 186 -0.12 12.41 9.07
CA ASP A 186 1.13 12.57 9.81
C ASP A 186 2.34 12.25 8.95
N ILE A 187 2.28 11.14 8.21
CA ILE A 187 3.40 10.64 7.41
C ILE A 187 2.92 10.38 5.99
N ILE A 188 3.58 11.01 5.02
CA ILE A 188 3.43 10.63 3.61
C ILE A 188 4.63 9.79 3.18
N VAL A 189 4.36 8.67 2.50
CA VAL A 189 5.37 7.83 1.87
C VAL A 189 5.16 7.82 0.38
N VAL A 190 6.21 8.14 -0.36
CA VAL A 190 6.24 8.22 -1.83
C VAL A 190 7.43 7.45 -2.37
N ASN A 191 7.31 6.90 -3.57
CA ASN A 191 8.47 6.41 -4.32
C ASN A 191 9.09 7.54 -5.15
N ALA A 192 10.18 7.23 -5.87
CA ALA A 192 10.91 8.20 -6.69
C ALA A 192 10.01 8.93 -7.70
N ILE A 193 9.13 8.19 -8.40
CA ILE A 193 8.23 8.74 -9.42
C ILE A 193 7.14 9.61 -8.79
N GLU A 194 6.56 9.15 -7.69
CA GLU A 194 5.54 9.88 -6.94
C GLU A 194 6.12 11.15 -6.32
N ALA A 195 7.39 11.08 -5.84
CA ALA A 195 8.11 12.24 -5.32
C ALA A 195 8.31 13.32 -6.40
N GLU A 196 8.73 12.93 -7.61
CA GLU A 196 8.83 13.87 -8.74
C GLU A 196 7.51 14.58 -9.02
N MET A 197 6.43 13.81 -9.11
CA MET A 197 5.10 14.34 -9.45
C MET A 197 4.55 15.27 -8.37
N LEU A 198 4.77 14.94 -7.07
CA LEU A 198 4.20 15.69 -5.97
C LEU A 198 5.09 16.86 -5.51
N ALA A 199 6.42 16.71 -5.58
CA ALA A 199 7.37 17.74 -5.20
C ALA A 199 7.77 18.65 -6.37
N GLY A 200 7.47 18.26 -7.62
CA GLY A 200 7.89 19.01 -8.82
C GLY A 200 9.41 18.98 -9.03
N THR A 201 10.09 17.93 -8.58
CA THR A 201 11.54 17.77 -8.72
C THR A 201 11.90 17.03 -10.01
N PRO A 202 13.18 17.07 -10.47
CA PRO A 202 13.70 16.10 -11.43
C PRO A 202 13.64 14.68 -10.87
N VAL A 203 13.90 13.69 -11.74
CA VAL A 203 13.93 12.26 -11.40
C VAL A 203 14.76 11.99 -10.14
N VAL A 204 14.17 11.29 -9.17
CA VAL A 204 14.81 10.96 -7.90
C VAL A 204 15.58 9.64 -8.05
N GLU A 205 16.88 9.71 -8.36
CA GLU A 205 17.74 8.55 -8.56
C GLU A 205 18.74 8.32 -7.43
N THR A 206 18.92 9.29 -6.53
CA THR A 206 19.92 9.24 -5.45
C THR A 206 19.29 9.49 -4.08
N LEU A 207 20.00 9.14 -3.01
CA LEU A 207 19.57 9.45 -1.64
C LEU A 207 19.50 10.95 -1.37
N GLU A 208 20.43 11.72 -1.93
CA GLU A 208 20.44 13.17 -1.83
C GLU A 208 19.18 13.76 -2.52
N GLY A 209 18.87 13.31 -3.73
CA GLY A 209 17.66 13.71 -4.45
C GLY A 209 16.38 13.30 -3.70
N ALA A 210 16.36 12.13 -3.08
CA ALA A 210 15.24 11.67 -2.25
C ALA A 210 15.06 12.56 -1.02
N LEU A 211 16.15 12.95 -0.36
CA LEU A 211 16.11 13.84 0.80
C LEU A 211 15.63 15.26 0.41
N GLU A 212 16.10 15.78 -0.71
CA GLU A 212 15.65 17.09 -1.21
C GLU A 212 14.15 17.08 -1.55
N ALA A 213 13.66 16.02 -2.22
CA ALA A 213 12.24 15.85 -2.48
C ALA A 213 11.43 15.76 -1.17
N ALA A 214 11.94 15.03 -0.17
CA ALA A 214 11.31 14.97 1.14
C ALA A 214 11.20 16.35 1.79
N LYS A 215 12.25 17.16 1.76
CA LYS A 215 12.26 18.53 2.30
C LYS A 215 11.24 19.44 1.61
N ILE A 216 11.10 19.34 0.30
CA ILE A 216 10.09 20.12 -0.45
C ILE A 216 8.68 19.74 0.03
N LEU A 217 8.39 18.45 0.18
CA LEU A 217 7.08 17.97 0.61
C LEU A 217 6.74 18.32 2.07
N LEU A 218 7.73 18.66 2.92
CA LEU A 218 7.48 19.18 4.28
C LEU A 218 6.66 20.48 4.30
N ALA A 219 6.57 21.21 3.20
CA ALA A 219 5.65 22.35 3.07
C ALA A 219 4.19 21.93 3.31
N HIS A 220 3.84 20.70 2.95
CA HIS A 220 2.49 20.17 3.00
C HIS A 220 2.27 19.12 4.11
N PHE A 221 3.29 18.32 4.46
CA PHE A 221 3.18 17.19 5.38
C PHE A 221 4.13 17.33 6.57
N PRO A 222 3.76 16.84 7.77
CA PRO A 222 4.64 16.89 8.95
C PRO A 222 5.89 16.02 8.83
N GLU A 223 5.74 14.83 8.22
CA GLU A 223 6.79 13.83 8.06
C GLU A 223 6.72 13.24 6.65
N VAL A 224 7.86 13.07 6.01
CA VAL A 224 7.97 12.60 4.62
C VAL A 224 9.00 11.49 4.52
N VAL A 225 8.63 10.40 3.88
CA VAL A 225 9.51 9.28 3.51
C VAL A 225 9.54 9.17 1.99
N VAL A 226 10.73 9.14 1.40
CA VAL A 226 10.92 8.93 -0.05
C VAL A 226 11.73 7.65 -0.25
N THR A 227 11.14 6.65 -0.88
CA THR A 227 11.84 5.42 -1.28
C THR A 227 12.40 5.59 -2.69
N ALA A 228 13.72 5.44 -2.83
CA ALA A 228 14.44 5.60 -4.11
C ALA A 228 14.98 4.26 -4.64
N GLY A 229 14.20 3.18 -4.49
CA GLY A 229 14.52 1.85 -5.01
C GLY A 229 15.92 1.38 -4.60
N GLY A 230 16.78 1.09 -5.58
CA GLY A 230 18.16 0.63 -5.36
C GLY A 230 19.10 1.65 -4.70
N ALA A 231 18.71 2.94 -4.60
CA ALA A 231 19.47 3.94 -3.84
C ALA A 231 19.17 3.87 -2.34
N GLY A 232 17.93 3.54 -1.94
CA GLY A 232 17.55 3.41 -0.54
C GLY A 232 16.33 4.22 -0.15
N VAL A 233 16.34 4.82 1.04
CA VAL A 233 15.24 5.60 1.59
C VAL A 233 15.75 6.87 2.29
N ALA A 234 15.02 7.96 2.11
CA ALA A 234 15.23 9.22 2.82
C ALA A 234 13.99 9.59 3.63
N TYR A 235 14.19 10.21 4.76
CA TYR A 235 13.16 10.74 5.64
C TYR A 235 13.53 12.15 6.09
N ALA A 236 12.53 13.01 6.17
CA ALA A 236 12.64 14.31 6.79
C ALA A 236 11.36 14.64 7.58
N ASN A 237 11.47 15.46 8.62
CA ASN A 237 10.34 15.97 9.36
C ASN A 237 10.46 17.48 9.64
N ARG A 238 9.35 18.11 10.02
CA ARG A 238 9.31 19.56 10.33
C ARG A 238 10.15 19.98 11.56
N SER A 239 10.55 19.04 12.43
CA SER A 239 11.42 19.33 13.55
C SER A 239 12.91 19.35 13.17
N GLY A 240 13.24 19.09 11.91
CA GLY A 240 14.61 19.12 11.37
C GLY A 240 15.36 17.81 11.44
N THR A 241 14.69 16.70 11.79
CA THR A 241 15.32 15.37 11.72
C THR A 241 15.39 14.90 10.27
N GLU A 242 16.56 14.49 9.83
CA GLU A 242 16.85 13.94 8.52
C GLU A 242 17.51 12.58 8.68
N ILE A 243 17.05 11.57 7.94
CA ILE A 243 17.62 10.21 7.93
C ILE A 243 17.75 9.75 6.48
N THR A 244 18.90 9.23 6.12
CA THR A 244 19.11 8.53 4.84
C THR A 244 19.68 7.16 5.11
N LEU A 245 19.10 6.13 4.50
CA LEU A 245 19.54 4.75 4.61
C LEU A 245 19.77 4.19 3.20
N PRO A 246 20.97 3.67 2.91
CA PRO A 246 21.21 3.02 1.62
C PRO A 246 20.36 1.74 1.49
N ALA A 247 20.05 1.35 0.25
CA ALA A 247 19.38 0.09 0.00
C ALA A 247 20.25 -1.09 0.45
N VAL A 248 19.59 -2.08 1.05
CA VAL A 248 20.26 -3.36 1.34
C VAL A 248 20.51 -4.08 0.02
N LYS A 249 21.78 -4.40 -0.25
CA LYS A 249 22.18 -5.06 -1.50
C LYS A 249 21.72 -6.51 -1.54
N VAL A 250 20.93 -6.85 -2.53
CA VAL A 250 20.44 -8.21 -2.80
C VAL A 250 20.53 -8.50 -4.30
N LYS A 251 20.55 -9.78 -4.69
CA LYS A 251 20.27 -10.15 -6.06
C LYS A 251 18.79 -9.93 -6.33
N VAL A 252 18.46 -9.07 -7.29
CA VAL A 252 17.07 -8.74 -7.63
C VAL A 252 16.43 -9.90 -8.39
N GLU A 253 15.41 -10.50 -7.80
CA GLU A 253 14.56 -11.50 -8.46
C GLU A 253 13.26 -10.84 -8.99
N SER A 254 12.60 -10.01 -8.16
CA SER A 254 11.45 -9.22 -8.57
C SER A 254 11.23 -8.05 -7.59
N THR A 255 10.97 -6.87 -8.10
CA THR A 255 10.67 -5.67 -7.29
C THR A 255 9.20 -5.53 -6.90
N HIS A 256 8.33 -6.42 -7.42
CA HIS A 256 6.90 -6.34 -7.17
C HIS A 256 6.56 -6.53 -5.68
N GLY A 257 5.74 -5.63 -5.13
CA GLY A 257 5.31 -5.66 -3.73
C GLY A 257 6.34 -5.13 -2.71
N ALA A 258 7.55 -4.71 -3.15
CA ALA A 258 8.57 -4.19 -2.24
C ALA A 258 8.11 -2.94 -1.48
N GLY A 259 7.42 -2.02 -2.16
CA GLY A 259 6.84 -0.83 -1.55
C GLY A 259 5.78 -1.18 -0.51
N ASP A 260 4.89 -2.13 -0.81
CA ASP A 260 3.84 -2.56 0.12
C ASP A 260 4.44 -3.25 1.36
N MET A 261 5.47 -4.09 1.18
CA MET A 261 6.22 -4.69 2.28
C MET A 261 6.86 -3.61 3.16
N PHE A 262 7.51 -2.61 2.55
CA PHE A 262 8.11 -1.49 3.27
C PHE A 262 7.07 -0.76 4.12
N ILE A 263 5.92 -0.40 3.54
CA ILE A 263 4.83 0.32 4.23
C ILE A 263 4.29 -0.50 5.40
N GLY A 264 3.95 -1.77 5.20
CA GLY A 264 3.36 -2.61 6.23
C GLY A 264 4.31 -2.82 7.42
N VAL A 265 5.59 -3.10 7.15
CA VAL A 265 6.61 -3.25 8.21
C VAL A 265 6.84 -1.93 8.96
N MET A 266 6.97 -0.81 8.24
CA MET A 266 7.12 0.51 8.86
C MET A 266 5.93 0.83 9.77
N ALA A 267 4.70 0.57 9.32
CA ALA A 267 3.49 0.79 10.12
C ALA A 267 3.47 -0.07 11.39
N ALA A 268 3.88 -1.34 11.30
CA ALA A 268 3.98 -2.25 12.43
C ALA A 268 5.00 -1.77 13.48
N GLU A 269 6.19 -1.40 13.04
CA GLU A 269 7.24 -0.86 13.91
C GLU A 269 6.78 0.43 14.63
N LEU A 270 6.18 1.36 13.88
CA LEU A 270 5.63 2.59 14.45
C LEU A 270 4.50 2.31 15.46
N ALA A 271 3.65 1.31 15.20
CA ALA A 271 2.60 0.91 16.13
C ALA A 271 3.18 0.32 17.42
N HIS A 272 4.30 -0.39 17.36
CA HIS A 272 5.04 -0.86 18.54
C HIS A 272 5.78 0.28 19.28
N GLY A 273 5.80 1.50 18.74
CA GLY A 273 6.44 2.65 19.38
C GLY A 273 7.96 2.71 19.17
N THR A 274 8.49 2.02 18.17
CA THR A 274 9.93 2.13 17.83
C THR A 274 10.24 3.50 17.24
N SER A 275 11.52 3.88 17.22
CA SER A 275 11.95 5.12 16.58
C SER A 275 11.73 5.06 15.06
N MET A 276 11.60 6.24 14.42
CA MET A 276 11.51 6.32 12.95
C MET A 276 12.71 5.65 12.28
N GLU A 277 13.91 5.85 12.80
CA GLU A 277 15.12 5.24 12.25
C GLU A 277 15.04 3.70 12.28
N THR A 278 14.62 3.12 13.41
CA THR A 278 14.44 1.66 13.54
C THR A 278 13.37 1.16 12.59
N ALA A 279 12.24 1.88 12.48
CA ALA A 279 11.16 1.51 11.56
C ALA A 279 11.60 1.50 10.10
N LEU A 280 12.38 2.51 9.69
CA LEU A 280 12.94 2.60 8.33
C LEU A 280 13.97 1.50 8.06
N GLN A 281 14.84 1.19 9.03
CA GLN A 281 15.83 0.11 8.91
C GLN A 281 15.14 -1.25 8.74
N SER A 282 14.14 -1.58 9.59
CA SER A 282 13.37 -2.81 9.51
C SER A 282 12.63 -2.92 8.18
N ALA A 283 11.95 -1.84 7.76
CA ALA A 283 11.20 -1.80 6.51
C ALA A 283 12.11 -1.99 5.28
N ASN A 284 13.25 -1.30 5.23
CA ASN A 284 14.24 -1.41 4.16
C ASN A 284 14.80 -2.85 4.06
N ALA A 285 15.12 -3.47 5.19
CA ALA A 285 15.64 -4.84 5.23
C ALA A 285 14.60 -5.87 4.76
N GLN A 286 13.34 -5.76 5.20
CA GLN A 286 12.30 -6.70 4.79
C GLN A 286 11.89 -6.52 3.32
N ALA A 287 11.82 -5.29 2.83
CA ALA A 287 11.62 -5.01 1.41
C ALA A 287 12.74 -5.60 0.55
N ALA A 288 13.99 -5.45 0.94
CA ALA A 288 15.13 -6.03 0.25
C ALA A 288 15.10 -7.57 0.26
N LYS A 289 14.74 -8.19 1.39
CA LYS A 289 14.54 -9.64 1.48
C LYS A 289 13.47 -10.11 0.49
N LEU A 290 12.33 -9.40 0.41
CA LEU A 290 11.28 -9.72 -0.55
C LEU A 290 11.80 -9.64 -1.99
N VAL A 291 12.53 -8.57 -2.34
CA VAL A 291 13.12 -8.35 -3.67
C VAL A 291 14.07 -9.47 -4.07
N GLY A 292 14.83 -10.00 -3.13
CA GLY A 292 15.75 -11.13 -3.34
C GLY A 292 15.12 -12.52 -3.29
N THR A 293 13.80 -12.61 -3.08
CA THR A 293 13.08 -13.89 -3.03
C THR A 293 12.30 -14.09 -4.32
N PRO A 294 12.43 -15.23 -5.02
CA PRO A 294 11.62 -15.55 -6.20
C PRO A 294 10.12 -15.47 -5.88
N GLU A 295 9.30 -14.96 -6.79
CA GLU A 295 7.85 -14.77 -6.53
C GLU A 295 7.13 -16.07 -6.12
N ALA A 296 7.52 -17.20 -6.69
CA ALA A 296 6.96 -18.50 -6.36
C ALA A 296 7.26 -18.95 -4.91
N GLU A 297 8.27 -18.37 -4.26
CA GLU A 297 8.68 -18.70 -2.89
C GLU A 297 8.19 -17.68 -1.85
N ARG A 298 7.52 -16.60 -2.28
CA ARG A 298 6.99 -15.58 -1.39
C ARG A 298 5.74 -16.10 -0.67
N VAL A 299 5.87 -16.37 0.61
CA VAL A 299 4.81 -16.94 1.48
C VAL A 299 3.92 -15.84 2.04
#